data_df46bc49f9a62d36ebccba3610af9e23
#
_entry.id   df46bc49f9a62d36ebccba3610af9e23
#
_cell.length_a   1.000
_cell.length_b   1.000
_cell.length_c   1.000
_cell.angle_alpha   90.00
_cell.angle_beta   90.00
_cell.angle_gamma   90.00
#
_symmetry.space_group_name_H-M   'P 1'
#
loop_
_entity.id
_entity.type
_entity.pdbx_description
1 polymer ?
#
loop_
_entity_poly.entity_id
_entity_poly.type
_entity_poly.pdbx_seq_one_letter_code
_entity_poly.pdbx_strand_id
1 'polypeptide(L)'
;MEDKNKEKINVVELFGSNVFNDKIMQERLPKKVYKELHKTIDEGKELDPITAEVVAGAMKDWAVEKGATHYTHWFQPLTGFTAEKHDAFITAPHADGTVSMDFSGKELIKGEPDASSFPSGGLRATFEARGYTAWDCTSPAFVREDSAGAILCIPTAFCSYTGEALDQKTPLLRSMQALQTQTLRLIRLFGNTTSRKVTPSVGVEQEYFIVDRQKYLKRKDLIFTGRTL
;
A
#
# COMPACT_ATOMS: atom_id res chain seq x y z
N MET A 1 -2.66 42.42 -2.88
CA MET A 1 -3.97 41.87 -2.45
C MET A 1 -3.66 40.61 -1.66
N GLU A 2 -3.73 40.71 -0.35
CA GLU A 2 -3.52 39.58 0.55
C GLU A 2 -4.73 38.64 0.43
N ASP A 3 -4.44 37.41 0.12
CA ASP A 3 -5.41 36.31 0.04
C ASP A 3 -5.90 35.97 1.48
N LYS A 4 -6.99 36.62 1.90
CA LYS A 4 -7.54 36.56 3.25
C LYS A 4 -8.38 35.31 3.56
N ASN A 5 -8.31 34.26 2.72
CA ASN A 5 -9.10 33.04 2.89
C ASN A 5 -8.23 31.78 2.94
N LYS A 6 -7.17 31.77 3.75
CA LYS A 6 -6.64 30.50 4.20
C LYS A 6 -7.56 29.95 5.28
N GLU A 7 -8.50 29.09 4.92
CA GLU A 7 -9.22 28.26 5.88
C GLU A 7 -8.20 27.62 6.84
N LYS A 8 -8.42 27.81 8.13
CA LYS A 8 -7.56 27.19 9.14
C LYS A 8 -7.70 25.67 8.99
N ILE A 9 -6.63 25.03 8.52
CA ILE A 9 -6.58 23.58 8.42
C ILE A 9 -6.76 22.99 9.82
N ASN A 10 -7.85 22.24 10.03
CA ASN A 10 -8.03 21.45 11.23
C ASN A 10 -7.25 20.14 11.08
N VAL A 11 -6.05 20.08 11.67
CA VAL A 11 -5.16 18.92 11.58
C VAL A 11 -5.81 17.64 12.11
N VAL A 12 -6.68 17.76 13.13
CA VAL A 12 -7.39 16.60 13.72
C VAL A 12 -8.39 15.99 12.74
N GLU A 13 -9.10 16.82 11.98
CA GLU A 13 -10.04 16.36 10.94
C GLU A 13 -9.33 15.89 9.67
N LEU A 14 -8.19 16.51 9.36
CA LEU A 14 -7.40 16.15 8.19
C LEU A 14 -6.67 14.83 8.37
N PHE A 15 -6.18 14.54 9.59
CA PHE A 15 -5.37 13.35 9.86
C PHE A 15 -6.15 12.07 9.56
N GLY A 16 -5.64 11.28 8.61
CA GLY A 16 -6.25 10.02 8.19
C GLY A 16 -7.54 10.15 7.39
N SER A 17 -7.96 11.35 6.99
CA SER A 17 -9.19 11.56 6.21
C SER A 17 -9.20 10.83 4.86
N ASN A 18 -8.03 10.61 4.28
CA ASN A 18 -7.83 9.89 3.01
C ASN A 18 -7.33 8.46 3.20
N VAL A 19 -7.57 7.86 4.36
CA VAL A 19 -7.20 6.46 4.66
C VAL A 19 -8.45 5.62 4.80
N PHE A 20 -8.51 4.49 4.10
CA PHE A 20 -9.55 3.47 4.27
C PHE A 20 -9.30 2.72 5.59
N ASN A 21 -9.45 3.46 6.69
CA ASN A 21 -9.14 3.01 8.04
C ASN A 21 -10.25 2.14 8.64
N ASP A 22 -10.03 1.67 9.85
CA ASP A 22 -10.96 0.80 10.57
C ASP A 22 -12.36 1.38 10.70
N LYS A 23 -12.48 2.67 10.97
CA LYS A 23 -13.78 3.37 11.06
C LYS A 23 -14.53 3.31 9.73
N ILE A 24 -13.85 3.59 8.62
CA ILE A 24 -14.44 3.53 7.27
C ILE A 24 -14.82 2.10 6.91
N MET A 25 -13.97 1.13 7.25
CA MET A 25 -14.29 -0.29 7.04
C MET A 25 -15.53 -0.71 7.83
N GLN A 26 -15.66 -0.28 9.08
CA GLN A 26 -16.82 -0.58 9.92
C GLN A 26 -18.12 0.04 9.40
N GLU A 27 -18.04 1.25 8.84
CA GLU A 27 -19.19 1.97 8.28
C GLU A 27 -19.66 1.37 6.94
N ARG A 28 -18.72 0.87 6.10
CA ARG A 28 -19.01 0.48 4.71
C ARG A 28 -19.12 -1.00 4.48
N LEU A 29 -18.53 -1.81 5.34
CA LEU A 29 -18.56 -3.27 5.18
C LEU A 29 -19.74 -3.90 5.92
N PRO A 30 -20.40 -4.91 5.34
CA PRO A 30 -21.32 -5.76 6.09
C PRO A 30 -20.61 -6.33 7.33
N LYS A 31 -21.31 -6.38 8.46
CA LYS A 31 -20.75 -6.82 9.77
C LYS A 31 -20.00 -8.16 9.69
N LYS A 32 -20.46 -9.09 8.87
CA LYS A 32 -19.82 -10.38 8.67
C LYS A 32 -18.46 -10.23 7.96
N VAL A 33 -18.44 -9.47 6.87
CA VAL A 33 -17.23 -9.22 6.07
C VAL A 33 -16.18 -8.47 6.88
N TYR A 34 -16.60 -7.44 7.62
CA TYR A 34 -15.72 -6.70 8.53
C TYR A 34 -15.04 -7.63 9.55
N LYS A 35 -15.81 -8.54 10.18
CA LYS A 35 -15.27 -9.52 11.14
C LYS A 35 -14.29 -10.51 10.49
N GLU A 36 -14.60 -11.01 9.29
CA GLU A 36 -13.70 -11.94 8.58
C GLU A 36 -12.42 -11.24 8.12
N LEU A 37 -12.50 -9.99 7.67
CA LEU A 37 -11.31 -9.19 7.35
C LEU A 37 -10.41 -8.99 8.57
N HIS A 38 -10.98 -8.61 9.73
CA HIS A 38 -10.23 -8.47 10.98
C HIS A 38 -9.59 -9.78 11.41
N LYS A 39 -10.31 -10.87 11.30
CA LYS A 39 -9.76 -12.21 11.60
C LYS A 39 -8.59 -12.56 10.68
N THR A 40 -8.69 -12.23 9.39
CA THR A 40 -7.61 -12.38 8.41
C THR A 40 -6.38 -11.57 8.83
N ILE A 41 -6.57 -10.29 9.21
CA ILE A 41 -5.50 -9.40 9.70
C ILE A 41 -4.85 -9.94 10.97
N ASP A 42 -5.66 -10.41 11.93
CA ASP A 42 -5.18 -10.87 13.24
C ASP A 42 -4.49 -12.22 13.18
N GLU A 43 -4.98 -13.12 12.35
CA GLU A 43 -4.45 -14.47 12.20
C GLU A 43 -3.35 -14.57 11.14
N GLY A 44 -3.18 -13.52 10.29
CA GLY A 44 -2.20 -13.53 9.20
C GLY A 44 -2.51 -14.56 8.12
N LYS A 45 -3.80 -14.77 7.85
CA LYS A 45 -4.27 -15.71 6.83
C LYS A 45 -4.41 -15.04 5.45
N GLU A 46 -4.58 -15.84 4.44
CA GLU A 46 -4.95 -15.36 3.11
C GLU A 46 -6.33 -14.73 3.12
N LEU A 47 -6.49 -13.68 2.33
CA LEU A 47 -7.78 -13.02 2.15
C LEU A 47 -8.72 -13.90 1.31
N ASP A 48 -9.85 -14.27 1.89
CA ASP A 48 -10.87 -15.05 1.19
C ASP A 48 -11.45 -14.30 -0.01
N PRO A 49 -11.63 -14.96 -1.18
CA PRO A 49 -12.11 -14.31 -2.39
C PRO A 49 -13.46 -13.59 -2.27
N ILE A 50 -14.41 -14.15 -1.51
CA ILE A 50 -15.73 -13.54 -1.30
C ILE A 50 -15.59 -12.27 -0.45
N THR A 51 -14.79 -12.35 0.62
CA THR A 51 -14.45 -11.21 1.47
C THR A 51 -13.73 -10.13 0.66
N ALA A 52 -12.76 -10.51 -0.17
CA ALA A 52 -12.00 -9.60 -1.02
C ALA A 52 -12.90 -8.83 -1.99
N GLU A 53 -13.86 -9.50 -2.61
CA GLU A 53 -14.79 -8.88 -3.56
C GLU A 53 -15.62 -7.76 -2.89
N VAL A 54 -16.19 -8.05 -1.74
CA VAL A 54 -16.98 -7.06 -0.99
C VAL A 54 -16.12 -5.89 -0.51
N VAL A 55 -14.90 -6.18 -0.03
CA VAL A 55 -13.95 -5.15 0.41
C VAL A 55 -13.52 -4.27 -0.77
N ALA A 56 -13.22 -4.87 -1.92
CA ALA A 56 -12.84 -4.15 -3.13
C ALA A 56 -13.96 -3.19 -3.59
N GLY A 57 -15.20 -3.66 -3.64
CA GLY A 57 -16.34 -2.81 -3.96
C GLY A 57 -16.48 -1.61 -3.02
N ALA A 58 -16.44 -1.85 -1.72
CA ALA A 58 -16.54 -0.78 -0.71
C ALA A 58 -15.34 0.21 -0.78
N MET A 59 -14.14 -0.30 -1.04
CA MET A 59 -12.93 0.50 -1.20
C MET A 59 -12.99 1.38 -2.44
N LYS A 60 -13.47 0.83 -3.57
CA LYS A 60 -13.69 1.56 -4.82
C LYS A 60 -14.72 2.69 -4.63
N ASP A 61 -15.89 2.37 -4.07
CA ASP A 61 -16.95 3.35 -3.87
C ASP A 61 -16.49 4.51 -2.97
N TRP A 62 -15.79 4.19 -1.89
CA TRP A 62 -15.17 5.19 -1.03
C TRP A 62 -14.12 6.05 -1.75
N ALA A 63 -13.27 5.44 -2.58
CA ALA A 63 -12.24 6.16 -3.31
C ALA A 63 -12.83 7.07 -4.39
N VAL A 64 -13.86 6.60 -5.11
CA VAL A 64 -14.58 7.37 -6.12
C VAL A 64 -15.30 8.58 -5.49
N GLU A 65 -15.92 8.42 -4.33
CA GLU A 65 -16.49 9.56 -3.56
C GLU A 65 -15.45 10.61 -3.19
N LYS A 66 -14.17 10.21 -3.07
CA LYS A 66 -13.04 11.11 -2.86
C LYS A 66 -12.40 11.62 -4.16
N GLY A 67 -13.05 11.37 -5.30
CA GLY A 67 -12.59 11.83 -6.60
C GLY A 67 -11.55 10.96 -7.29
N ALA A 68 -11.25 9.77 -6.75
CA ALA A 68 -10.32 8.86 -7.41
C ALA A 68 -10.94 8.29 -8.69
N THR A 69 -10.17 8.33 -9.77
CA THR A 69 -10.54 7.76 -11.08
C THR A 69 -9.74 6.52 -11.43
N HIS A 70 -8.64 6.33 -10.72
CA HIS A 70 -7.67 5.25 -10.93
C HIS A 70 -7.30 4.63 -9.58
N TYR A 71 -6.75 3.43 -9.66
CA TYR A 71 -6.10 2.78 -8.53
C TYR A 71 -4.67 2.36 -8.90
N THR A 72 -3.85 2.08 -7.90
CA THR A 72 -2.49 1.60 -8.08
C THR A 72 -2.13 0.56 -7.03
N HIS A 73 -1.46 -0.51 -7.46
CA HIS A 73 -0.72 -1.38 -6.57
C HIS A 73 0.57 -0.67 -6.17
N TRP A 74 0.65 -0.27 -4.90
CA TRP A 74 1.73 0.56 -4.38
C TRP A 74 2.71 -0.28 -3.55
N PHE A 75 3.98 -0.32 -3.96
CA PHE A 75 5.02 -1.10 -3.28
C PHE A 75 6.41 -0.50 -3.51
N GLN A 76 7.38 -0.96 -2.70
CA GLN A 76 8.79 -0.58 -2.77
C GLN A 76 9.59 -1.74 -3.36
N PRO A 77 9.90 -1.73 -4.66
CA PRO A 77 10.75 -2.75 -5.27
C PRO A 77 12.20 -2.65 -4.76
N LEU A 78 12.96 -3.72 -4.92
CA LEU A 78 14.37 -3.77 -4.51
C LEU A 78 15.25 -2.75 -5.25
N THR A 79 14.76 -2.17 -6.34
CA THR A 79 15.43 -1.08 -7.09
C THR A 79 15.48 0.25 -6.32
N GLY A 80 14.76 0.39 -5.20
CA GLY A 80 14.79 1.56 -4.34
C GLY A 80 13.80 2.68 -4.68
N PHE A 81 13.08 2.58 -5.79
CA PHE A 81 12.03 3.54 -6.16
C PHE A 81 10.65 2.95 -5.92
N THR A 82 9.73 3.77 -5.45
CA THR A 82 8.33 3.36 -5.32
C THR A 82 7.77 2.98 -6.69
N ALA A 83 7.16 1.80 -6.79
CA ALA A 83 6.45 1.36 -7.98
C ALA A 83 4.96 1.59 -7.82
N GLU A 84 4.35 2.04 -8.90
CA GLU A 84 2.93 2.31 -9.01
C GLU A 84 2.45 1.81 -10.37
N LYS A 85 1.58 0.81 -10.36
CA LYS A 85 0.85 0.39 -11.56
C LYS A 85 -0.53 1.02 -11.52
N HIS A 86 -0.72 2.05 -12.35
CA HIS A 86 -1.98 2.78 -12.43
C HIS A 86 -2.94 2.08 -13.39
N ASP A 87 -4.10 1.73 -12.89
CA ASP A 87 -5.21 1.23 -13.70
C ASP A 87 -6.45 2.11 -13.46
N ALA A 88 -7.24 2.32 -14.50
CA ALA A 88 -8.48 3.08 -14.40
C ALA A 88 -9.60 2.20 -13.83
N PHE A 89 -10.49 2.79 -13.02
CA PHE A 89 -11.73 2.12 -12.64
C PHE A 89 -12.71 1.96 -13.81
N ILE A 90 -12.63 2.85 -14.78
CA ILE A 90 -13.53 2.84 -15.93
C ILE A 90 -13.31 1.59 -16.80
N THR A 91 -14.38 0.89 -17.11
CA THR A 91 -14.36 -0.27 -18.00
C THR A 91 -14.44 0.16 -19.47
N ALA A 92 -14.14 -0.79 -20.37
CA ALA A 92 -14.45 -0.60 -21.78
C ALA A 92 -15.96 -0.35 -21.98
N PRO A 93 -16.36 0.45 -22.98
CA PRO A 93 -17.76 0.70 -23.23
C PRO A 93 -18.54 -0.60 -23.50
N HIS A 94 -19.72 -0.72 -22.88
CA HIS A 94 -20.68 -1.78 -23.17
C HIS A 94 -21.28 -1.61 -24.56
N ALA A 95 -21.96 -2.64 -25.06
CA ALA A 95 -22.59 -2.64 -26.37
C ALA A 95 -23.64 -1.51 -26.56
N ASP A 96 -24.22 -1.04 -25.48
CA ASP A 96 -25.17 0.09 -25.46
C ASP A 96 -24.49 1.47 -25.34
N GLY A 97 -23.15 1.52 -25.32
CA GLY A 97 -22.36 2.73 -25.19
C GLY A 97 -22.20 3.24 -23.76
N THR A 98 -22.75 2.55 -22.76
CA THR A 98 -22.53 2.90 -21.36
C THR A 98 -21.16 2.42 -20.88
N VAL A 99 -20.64 3.01 -19.80
CA VAL A 99 -19.43 2.58 -19.13
C VAL A 99 -19.73 2.34 -17.65
N SER A 100 -19.01 1.42 -17.04
CA SER A 100 -19.08 1.19 -15.60
C SER A 100 -17.72 1.44 -14.95
N MET A 101 -17.70 1.59 -13.64
CA MET A 101 -16.49 1.61 -12.84
C MET A 101 -16.39 0.29 -12.07
N ASP A 102 -15.29 -0.41 -12.28
CA ASP A 102 -15.07 -1.73 -11.68
C ASP A 102 -13.77 -1.80 -10.92
N PHE A 103 -13.75 -2.58 -9.85
CA PHE A 103 -12.58 -2.94 -9.09
C PHE A 103 -12.91 -4.22 -8.31
N SER A 104 -12.31 -5.32 -8.71
CA SER A 104 -12.64 -6.63 -8.16
C SER A 104 -11.70 -7.04 -7.03
N GLY A 105 -12.18 -7.95 -6.18
CA GLY A 105 -11.38 -8.57 -5.12
C GLY A 105 -10.15 -9.32 -5.64
N LYS A 106 -10.16 -9.70 -6.91
CA LYS A 106 -9.01 -10.31 -7.57
C LYS A 106 -7.77 -9.41 -7.53
N GLU A 107 -7.95 -8.10 -7.68
CA GLU A 107 -6.87 -7.12 -7.60
C GLU A 107 -6.24 -7.02 -6.21
N LEU A 108 -7.01 -7.34 -5.15
CA LEU A 108 -6.52 -7.38 -3.78
C LEU A 108 -5.77 -8.68 -3.47
N ILE A 109 -6.23 -9.82 -4.01
CA ILE A 109 -5.65 -11.13 -3.70
C ILE A 109 -4.37 -11.38 -4.47
N LYS A 110 -4.39 -11.11 -5.78
CA LYS A 110 -3.31 -11.46 -6.68
C LYS A 110 -3.30 -10.56 -7.91
N GLY A 111 -2.62 -9.45 -7.82
CA GLY A 111 -2.30 -8.63 -8.98
C GLY A 111 -1.09 -9.18 -9.74
N GLU A 112 -1.05 -8.98 -11.04
CA GLU A 112 0.10 -9.29 -11.89
C GLU A 112 0.61 -7.99 -12.51
N PRO A 113 1.47 -7.22 -11.82
CA PRO A 113 2.00 -6.00 -12.37
C PRO A 113 2.86 -6.31 -13.59
N ASP A 114 2.66 -5.57 -14.66
CA ASP A 114 3.55 -5.59 -15.80
C ASP A 114 4.89 -4.96 -15.41
N ALA A 115 5.96 -5.50 -15.96
CA ALA A 115 7.30 -4.99 -15.81
C ALA A 115 7.48 -3.55 -16.33
N SER A 116 6.64 -3.07 -17.23
CA SER A 116 6.58 -1.68 -17.67
C SER A 116 6.19 -0.70 -16.56
N SER A 117 5.65 -1.20 -15.45
CA SER A 117 5.25 -0.40 -14.27
C SER A 117 6.44 0.05 -13.40
N PHE A 118 7.67 -0.38 -13.68
CA PHE A 118 8.86 -0.03 -12.89
C PHE A 118 9.60 1.16 -13.51
N PRO A 119 9.59 2.33 -12.86
CA PRO A 119 10.15 3.56 -13.44
C PRO A 119 11.67 3.56 -13.60
N SER A 120 12.39 2.60 -13.00
CA SER A 120 13.87 2.62 -12.96
C SER A 120 14.54 1.37 -13.53
N GLY A 121 13.80 0.51 -14.22
CA GLY A 121 14.25 -0.86 -14.35
C GLY A 121 15.25 -1.15 -15.44
N GLY A 122 15.28 -0.47 -16.54
CA GLY A 122 15.98 -0.98 -17.72
C GLY A 122 15.54 -2.41 -18.06
N LEU A 123 16.04 -2.97 -19.13
CA LEU A 123 15.65 -4.30 -19.64
C LEU A 123 15.81 -5.44 -18.62
N ARG A 124 16.84 -5.41 -17.78
CA ARG A 124 17.11 -6.48 -16.83
C ARG A 124 16.12 -6.48 -15.65
N ALA A 125 15.90 -5.33 -15.05
CA ALA A 125 14.93 -5.22 -13.95
C ALA A 125 13.51 -5.52 -14.42
N THR A 126 13.16 -5.15 -15.66
CA THR A 126 11.90 -5.47 -16.31
C THR A 126 11.69 -6.98 -16.46
N PHE A 127 12.75 -7.72 -16.77
CA PHE A 127 12.68 -9.17 -16.96
C PHE A 127 12.65 -9.93 -15.63
N GLU A 128 13.35 -9.45 -14.61
CA GLU A 128 13.41 -10.04 -13.27
C GLU A 128 12.21 -9.66 -12.39
N ALA A 129 11.45 -8.63 -12.77
CA ALA A 129 10.39 -8.05 -11.94
C ALA A 129 8.99 -8.59 -12.25
N ARG A 130 8.86 -9.73 -12.89
CA ARG A 130 7.57 -10.42 -13.04
C ARG A 130 7.23 -11.18 -11.77
N GLY A 131 6.03 -10.95 -11.27
CA GLY A 131 5.59 -11.59 -10.04
C GLY A 131 4.15 -11.26 -9.71
N TYR A 132 3.82 -11.49 -8.45
CA TYR A 132 2.50 -11.27 -7.91
C TYR A 132 2.52 -10.19 -6.85
N THR A 133 1.52 -9.32 -6.88
CA THR A 133 1.19 -8.42 -5.78
C THR A 133 0.03 -8.99 -4.98
N ALA A 134 0.04 -8.78 -3.67
CA ALA A 134 -1.10 -9.04 -2.82
C ALA A 134 -1.25 -7.89 -1.83
N TRP A 135 -2.49 -7.43 -1.61
CA TRP A 135 -2.74 -6.41 -0.61
C TRP A 135 -2.26 -6.88 0.76
N ASP A 136 -1.45 -6.07 1.40
CA ASP A 136 -1.14 -6.25 2.81
C ASP A 136 -2.28 -5.69 3.64
N CYS A 137 -3.18 -6.53 4.09
CA CYS A 137 -4.35 -6.15 4.88
C CYS A 137 -4.01 -5.43 6.20
N THR A 138 -2.76 -5.51 6.66
CA THR A 138 -2.28 -4.77 7.85
C THR A 138 -1.94 -3.32 7.55
N SER A 139 -1.89 -2.95 6.27
CA SER A 139 -1.66 -1.59 5.77
C SER A 139 -2.90 -1.10 5.05
N PRO A 140 -3.63 -0.11 5.58
CA PRO A 140 -4.85 0.37 4.96
C PRO A 140 -4.56 1.03 3.62
N ALA A 141 -5.47 0.85 2.65
CA ALA A 141 -5.45 1.61 1.41
C ALA A 141 -5.71 3.09 1.69
N PHE A 142 -5.25 3.95 0.79
CA PHE A 142 -5.41 5.40 0.96
C PHE A 142 -5.56 6.09 -0.39
N VAL A 143 -6.21 7.25 -0.39
CA VAL A 143 -6.31 8.11 -1.56
C VAL A 143 -5.20 9.16 -1.52
N ARG A 144 -4.40 9.21 -2.57
CA ARG A 144 -3.43 10.27 -2.82
C ARG A 144 -4.04 11.27 -3.79
N GLU A 145 -4.00 12.54 -3.42
CA GLU A 145 -4.44 13.65 -4.25
C GLU A 145 -3.23 14.49 -4.67
N ASP A 146 -3.19 14.85 -5.93
CA ASP A 146 -2.22 15.79 -6.47
C ASP A 146 -2.85 16.67 -7.55
N SER A 147 -2.04 17.48 -8.27
CA SER A 147 -2.53 18.36 -9.32
C SER A 147 -3.11 17.64 -10.54
N ALA A 148 -2.84 16.35 -10.70
CA ALA A 148 -3.34 15.53 -11.80
C ALA A 148 -4.67 14.82 -11.45
N GLY A 149 -5.02 14.74 -10.16
CA GLY A 149 -6.25 14.12 -9.69
C GLY A 149 -6.06 13.29 -8.43
N ALA A 150 -6.98 12.38 -8.19
CA ALA A 150 -6.97 11.48 -7.05
C ALA A 150 -6.82 10.01 -7.50
N ILE A 151 -6.03 9.25 -6.76
CA ILE A 151 -5.70 7.85 -7.05
C ILE A 151 -5.84 7.03 -5.76
N LEU A 152 -6.51 5.88 -5.84
CA LEU A 152 -6.52 4.90 -4.77
C LEU A 152 -5.20 4.13 -4.76
N CYS A 153 -4.44 4.25 -3.68
CA CYS A 153 -3.19 3.52 -3.45
C CYS A 153 -3.45 2.30 -2.56
N ILE A 154 -3.07 1.12 -3.04
CA ILE A 154 -3.24 -0.14 -2.34
C ILE A 154 -1.86 -0.66 -1.94
N PRO A 155 -1.47 -0.60 -0.65
CA PRO A 155 -0.18 -1.11 -0.19
C PRO A 155 -0.09 -2.62 -0.41
N THR A 156 0.86 -3.06 -1.23
CA THR A 156 1.01 -4.47 -1.59
C THR A 156 2.38 -5.03 -1.25
N ALA A 157 2.43 -6.31 -0.96
CA ALA A 157 3.64 -7.11 -1.05
C ALA A 157 3.84 -7.54 -2.50
N PHE A 158 5.10 -7.69 -2.92
CA PHE A 158 5.46 -8.12 -4.26
C PHE A 158 6.49 -9.23 -4.21
N CYS A 159 6.17 -10.36 -4.84
CA CYS A 159 7.07 -11.52 -4.90
C CYS A 159 7.09 -12.14 -6.30
N SER A 160 8.16 -12.89 -6.58
CA SER A 160 8.28 -13.63 -7.83
C SER A 160 7.24 -14.75 -7.93
N TYR A 161 7.11 -15.33 -9.11
CA TYR A 161 6.24 -16.50 -9.33
C TYR A 161 6.63 -17.72 -8.48
N THR A 162 7.87 -17.78 -8.04
CA THR A 162 8.44 -18.84 -7.19
C THR A 162 8.50 -18.44 -5.70
N GLY A 163 8.07 -17.21 -5.37
CA GLY A 163 7.90 -16.76 -3.99
C GLY A 163 9.07 -15.98 -3.39
N GLU A 164 10.11 -15.66 -4.19
CA GLU A 164 11.18 -14.77 -3.73
C GLU A 164 10.65 -13.34 -3.56
N ALA A 165 11.14 -12.64 -2.53
CA ALA A 165 10.83 -11.24 -2.32
C ALA A 165 11.43 -10.36 -3.42
N LEU A 166 10.60 -9.57 -4.07
CA LEU A 166 11.01 -8.56 -5.07
C LEU A 166 10.81 -7.14 -4.56
N ASP A 167 10.37 -6.99 -3.31
CA ASP A 167 10.13 -5.72 -2.63
C ASP A 167 10.80 -5.68 -1.25
N GLN A 168 10.71 -4.55 -0.58
CA GLN A 168 11.24 -4.38 0.77
C GLN A 168 10.22 -4.82 1.84
N LYS A 169 8.93 -4.84 1.53
CA LYS A 169 7.87 -5.17 2.48
C LYS A 169 7.78 -6.66 2.78
N THR A 170 7.94 -7.53 1.78
CA THR A 170 7.88 -8.99 1.96
C THR A 170 8.92 -9.48 2.97
N PRO A 171 10.21 -9.09 2.91
CA PRO A 171 11.18 -9.45 3.95
C PRO A 171 10.79 -8.93 5.33
N LEU A 172 10.27 -7.70 5.44
CA LEU A 172 9.81 -7.13 6.69
C LEU A 172 8.66 -7.96 7.29
N LEU A 173 7.63 -8.27 6.52
CA LEU A 173 6.49 -9.06 6.99
C LEU A 173 6.91 -10.48 7.42
N ARG A 174 7.80 -11.11 6.66
CA ARG A 174 8.37 -12.43 7.01
C ARG A 174 9.18 -12.38 8.30
N SER A 175 9.98 -11.34 8.51
CA SER A 175 10.76 -11.16 9.75
C SER A 175 9.85 -10.94 10.96
N MET A 176 8.78 -10.15 10.81
CA MET A 176 7.77 -9.95 11.86
C MET A 176 7.06 -11.25 12.21
N GLN A 177 6.72 -12.09 11.24
CA GLN A 177 6.11 -13.39 11.47
C GLN A 177 7.06 -14.34 12.20
N ALA A 178 8.33 -14.38 11.81
CA ALA A 178 9.35 -15.19 12.49
C ALA A 178 9.52 -14.75 13.95
N LEU A 179 9.62 -13.43 14.18
CA LEU A 179 9.73 -12.86 15.53
C LEU A 179 8.49 -13.19 16.37
N GLN A 180 7.29 -13.02 15.85
CA GLN A 180 6.05 -13.37 16.51
C GLN A 180 6.06 -14.84 16.97
N THR A 181 6.43 -15.75 16.07
CA THR A 181 6.46 -17.19 16.37
C THR A 181 7.40 -17.51 17.53
N GLN A 182 8.61 -16.97 17.53
CA GLN A 182 9.58 -17.23 18.58
C GLN A 182 9.20 -16.54 19.90
N THR A 183 8.68 -15.32 19.83
CA THR A 183 8.24 -14.62 21.05
C THR A 183 7.05 -15.32 21.71
N LEU A 184 6.08 -15.80 20.93
CA LEU A 184 4.97 -16.60 21.47
C LEU A 184 5.46 -17.88 22.17
N ARG A 185 6.48 -18.55 21.61
CA ARG A 185 7.11 -19.71 22.28
C ARG A 185 7.74 -19.31 23.61
N LEU A 186 8.46 -18.20 23.64
CA LEU A 186 9.13 -17.71 24.84
C LEU A 186 8.13 -17.33 25.94
N ILE A 187 7.13 -16.51 25.64
CA ILE A 187 6.16 -16.06 26.67
C ILE A 187 5.30 -17.21 27.22
N ARG A 188 5.08 -18.26 26.44
CA ARG A 188 4.41 -19.49 26.94
C ARG A 188 5.20 -20.19 28.05
N LEU A 189 6.53 -20.15 28.01
CA LEU A 189 7.38 -20.65 29.08
C LEU A 189 7.22 -19.89 30.40
N PHE A 190 6.79 -18.63 30.31
CA PHE A 190 6.45 -17.79 31.47
C PHE A 190 4.97 -17.88 31.89
N GLY A 191 4.25 -18.86 31.37
CA GLY A 191 2.84 -19.12 31.74
C GLY A 191 1.80 -18.29 30.99
N ASN A 192 2.18 -17.50 29.99
CA ASN A 192 1.21 -16.79 29.15
C ASN A 192 0.54 -17.76 28.16
N THR A 193 -0.72 -18.09 28.39
CA THR A 193 -1.51 -18.98 27.53
C THR A 193 -2.55 -18.25 26.70
N THR A 194 -2.76 -16.95 26.94
CA THR A 194 -3.85 -16.16 26.34
C THR A 194 -3.43 -15.35 25.12
N SER A 195 -2.17 -14.92 25.05
CA SER A 195 -1.67 -14.15 23.89
C SER A 195 -1.64 -15.00 22.62
N ARG A 196 -2.25 -14.48 21.56
CA ARG A 196 -2.31 -15.14 20.24
C ARG A 196 -1.39 -14.50 19.22
N LYS A 197 -1.03 -13.23 19.43
CA LYS A 197 -0.22 -12.43 18.51
C LYS A 197 0.79 -11.58 19.29
N VAL A 198 1.96 -11.43 18.72
CA VAL A 198 2.99 -10.47 19.16
C VAL A 198 3.41 -9.66 17.94
N THR A 199 3.30 -8.37 18.05
CA THR A 199 3.65 -7.45 16.96
C THR A 199 4.76 -6.53 17.44
N PRO A 200 5.91 -6.46 16.74
CA PRO A 200 6.91 -5.45 17.01
C PRO A 200 6.37 -4.06 16.59
N SER A 201 6.71 -3.05 17.33
CA SER A 201 6.45 -1.66 16.96
C SER A 201 7.75 -0.96 16.60
N VAL A 202 7.68 -0.02 15.68
CA VAL A 202 8.82 0.79 15.26
C VAL A 202 8.40 2.25 15.20
N GLY A 203 9.26 3.14 15.67
CA GLY A 203 9.17 4.57 15.42
C GLY A 203 10.11 4.93 14.27
N VAL A 204 9.61 5.65 13.29
CA VAL A 204 10.40 6.10 12.13
C VAL A 204 10.85 7.53 12.39
N GLU A 205 12.15 7.79 12.20
CA GLU A 205 12.75 9.12 12.28
C GLU A 205 13.30 9.53 10.91
N GLN A 206 13.25 10.82 10.65
CA GLN A 206 13.89 11.42 9.48
C GLN A 206 14.96 12.39 9.96
N GLU A 207 16.19 12.17 9.50
CA GLU A 207 17.29 13.11 9.73
C GLU A 207 17.65 13.80 8.41
N TYR A 208 17.68 15.11 8.44
CA TYR A 208 18.10 15.90 7.27
C TYR A 208 18.71 17.22 7.71
N PHE A 209 19.53 17.76 6.84
CA PHE A 209 20.07 19.10 6.96
C PHE A 209 20.06 19.82 5.62
N ILE A 210 20.00 21.15 5.69
CA ILE A 210 19.96 21.98 4.49
C ILE A 210 21.38 22.19 3.98
N VAL A 211 21.59 22.01 2.69
CA VAL A 211 22.85 22.28 2.00
C VAL A 211 22.66 23.33 0.92
N ASP A 212 23.73 24.09 0.66
CA ASP A 212 23.75 25.03 -0.46
C ASP A 212 23.62 24.29 -1.79
N ARG A 213 22.59 24.62 -2.57
CA ARG A 213 22.29 23.95 -3.85
C ARG A 213 23.45 24.11 -4.85
N GLN A 214 24.08 25.28 -4.92
CA GLN A 214 25.18 25.52 -5.86
C GLN A 214 26.41 24.66 -5.54
N LYS A 215 26.67 24.45 -4.25
CA LYS A 215 27.74 23.55 -3.80
C LYS A 215 27.38 22.08 -4.04
N TYR A 216 26.13 21.70 -3.78
CA TYR A 216 25.63 20.35 -4.08
C TYR A 216 25.79 19.98 -5.55
N LEU A 217 25.42 20.89 -6.49
CA LEU A 217 25.52 20.66 -7.93
C LEU A 217 26.96 20.50 -8.45
N LYS A 218 27.97 20.87 -7.65
CA LYS A 218 29.39 20.64 -7.96
C LYS A 218 29.89 19.25 -7.49
N ARG A 219 29.12 18.57 -6.66
CA ARG A 219 29.44 17.25 -6.10
C ARG A 219 28.77 16.13 -6.92
N LYS A 220 29.52 15.65 -7.93
CA LYS A 220 29.03 14.58 -8.83
C LYS A 220 28.74 13.28 -8.09
N ASP A 221 29.51 12.97 -7.06
CA ASP A 221 29.28 11.84 -6.17
C ASP A 221 27.88 11.90 -5.53
N LEU A 222 27.52 13.05 -4.94
CA LEU A 222 26.18 13.23 -4.33
C LEU A 222 25.05 13.15 -5.37
N ILE A 223 25.24 13.74 -6.55
CA ILE A 223 24.23 13.74 -7.63
C ILE A 223 23.98 12.33 -8.16
N PHE A 224 25.03 11.56 -8.42
CA PHE A 224 24.90 10.26 -9.07
C PHE A 224 24.67 9.11 -8.11
N THR A 225 25.14 9.19 -6.88
CA THR A 225 25.07 8.08 -5.92
C THR A 225 24.23 8.37 -4.68
N GLY A 226 23.81 9.63 -4.45
CA GLY A 226 23.08 10.04 -3.26
C GLY A 226 23.92 10.02 -1.98
N ARG A 227 25.23 9.82 -2.07
CA ARG A 227 26.15 9.78 -0.92
C ARG A 227 27.53 10.33 -1.28
N THR A 228 28.31 10.66 -0.29
CA THR A 228 29.75 10.94 -0.46
C THR A 228 30.49 9.65 -0.82
N LEU A 229 31.40 9.76 -1.72
CA LEU A 229 32.38 8.70 -2.06
C LEU A 229 33.74 9.04 -1.49
#